data_6fdb3692becc03bd3b8611bb944f29e5
#
_entry.id   6fdb3692becc03bd3b8611bb944f29e5
#
_cell.length_a   1.000
_cell.length_b   1.000
_cell.length_c   1.000
_cell.angle_alpha   90.00
_cell.angle_beta   90.00
_cell.angle_gamma   90.00
#
_symmetry.space_group_name_H-M   'P 1'
#
loop_
_entity.id
_entity.type
_entity.pdbx_description
1 polymer ?
#
loop_
_entity_poly.entity_id
_entity_poly.type
_entity_poly.pdbx_seq_one_letter_code
_entity_poly.pdbx_strand_id
1 'polypeptide(L)'
;MAPSESSAAVPANNNWAPGAQKVDAGNIAKPFREEIRSQIQKLKEAGIEAPLLVGLLANSDPAAKKYAEWTGKACRADGIRYELREIKDAIDVEASLRDANDDPRVHGIIVYYPIFGQVESFSGESQDDYLRDTVSYKCDVEGLCHEYRSNLYRNIRYVDYPTNSKKCVLPCTALSVVKILESCPSCYDKSKSIGRHMEGQTVTIINRSEIVGRPLAAMLANDGADVYSVDIDSIYLFRGGKLYACDGETPESCVRKVRKC
;
A
#
# COMPACT_ATOMS: atom_id res chain seq x y z
N MET A 1 9.66 -12.13 -40.12
CA MET A 1 10.51 -12.63 -39.03
C MET A 1 10.75 -11.47 -38.09
N ALA A 2 10.04 -11.45 -36.97
CA ALA A 2 10.22 -10.46 -35.90
C ALA A 2 11.23 -11.02 -34.89
N PRO A 3 12.15 -10.19 -34.34
CA PRO A 3 13.13 -10.68 -33.38
C PRO A 3 12.43 -10.91 -32.01
N SER A 4 12.72 -12.06 -31.44
CA SER A 4 12.31 -12.45 -30.08
C SER A 4 12.98 -11.53 -29.07
N GLU A 5 12.21 -10.74 -28.34
CA GLU A 5 12.68 -10.02 -27.14
C GLU A 5 13.05 -11.02 -26.08
N SER A 6 14.34 -11.20 -25.87
CA SER A 6 14.89 -11.94 -24.75
C SER A 6 14.58 -11.14 -23.45
N SER A 7 13.79 -11.74 -22.58
CA SER A 7 13.68 -11.35 -21.19
C SER A 7 15.09 -11.29 -20.59
N ALA A 8 15.61 -10.09 -20.38
CA ALA A 8 16.87 -9.91 -19.66
C ALA A 8 16.66 -10.39 -18.24
N ALA A 9 17.19 -11.58 -17.94
CA ALA A 9 17.28 -12.11 -16.60
C ALA A 9 18.12 -11.13 -15.76
N VAL A 10 17.55 -10.62 -14.68
CA VAL A 10 18.28 -9.88 -13.64
C VAL A 10 19.44 -10.80 -13.21
N PRO A 11 20.70 -10.36 -13.24
CA PRO A 11 21.83 -11.20 -12.85
C PRO A 11 21.62 -11.60 -11.41
N ALA A 12 21.61 -12.91 -11.16
CA ALA A 12 21.61 -13.50 -9.82
C ALA A 12 22.97 -13.23 -9.13
N ASN A 13 23.15 -12.01 -8.64
CA ASN A 13 24.26 -11.69 -7.78
C ASN A 13 23.92 -12.21 -6.39
N ASN A 14 24.20 -13.50 -6.13
CA ASN A 14 23.88 -14.22 -4.91
C ASN A 14 24.81 -13.84 -3.73
N ASN A 15 25.24 -12.59 -3.62
CA ASN A 15 25.98 -12.09 -2.45
C ASN A 15 25.02 -11.73 -1.30
N TRP A 16 24.14 -12.66 -0.94
CA TRP A 16 23.32 -12.52 0.25
C TRP A 16 24.16 -12.81 1.51
N ALA A 17 23.84 -12.12 2.60
CA ALA A 17 24.44 -12.45 3.89
C ALA A 17 24.18 -13.92 4.26
N PRO A 18 25.09 -14.60 4.95
CA PRO A 18 24.85 -15.96 5.42
C PRO A 18 23.53 -16.06 6.18
N GLY A 19 22.66 -16.99 5.79
CA GLY A 19 21.33 -17.16 6.38
C GLY A 19 20.20 -16.33 5.73
N ALA A 20 20.50 -15.46 4.76
CA ALA A 20 19.47 -14.71 4.04
C ALA A 20 18.61 -15.67 3.19
N GLN A 21 17.29 -15.46 3.25
CA GLN A 21 16.33 -16.23 2.45
C GLN A 21 15.66 -15.31 1.43
N LYS A 22 15.53 -15.79 0.19
CA LYS A 22 14.74 -15.12 -0.83
C LYS A 22 13.26 -15.44 -0.62
N VAL A 23 12.45 -14.42 -0.41
CA VAL A 23 11.00 -14.57 -0.30
C VAL A 23 10.37 -14.47 -1.68
N ASP A 24 9.51 -15.45 -2.03
CA ASP A 24 8.71 -15.41 -3.25
C ASP A 24 7.34 -14.78 -2.94
N ALA A 25 7.18 -13.50 -3.27
CA ALA A 25 5.93 -12.76 -3.09
C ALA A 25 4.77 -13.37 -3.90
N GLY A 26 5.04 -14.01 -5.04
CA GLY A 26 4.02 -14.70 -5.84
C GLY A 26 3.37 -15.85 -5.07
N ASN A 27 4.16 -16.64 -4.36
CA ASN A 27 3.65 -17.71 -3.51
C ASN A 27 2.83 -17.18 -2.34
N ILE A 28 3.23 -16.05 -1.75
CA ILE A 28 2.45 -15.39 -0.67
C ILE A 28 1.12 -14.86 -1.22
N ALA A 29 1.11 -14.29 -2.40
CA ALA A 29 -0.09 -13.73 -3.04
C ALA A 29 -1.09 -14.79 -3.52
N LYS A 30 -0.63 -16.01 -3.82
CA LYS A 30 -1.44 -17.06 -4.45
C LYS A 30 -2.75 -17.37 -3.72
N PRO A 31 -2.79 -17.63 -2.39
CA PRO A 31 -4.03 -17.95 -1.69
C PRO A 31 -5.03 -16.78 -1.72
N PHE A 32 -4.57 -15.53 -1.64
CA PHE A 32 -5.43 -14.35 -1.75
C PHE A 32 -6.05 -14.23 -3.13
N ARG A 33 -5.29 -14.50 -4.19
CA ARG A 33 -5.78 -14.49 -5.56
C ARG A 33 -6.81 -15.60 -5.82
N GLU A 34 -6.60 -16.79 -5.25
CA GLU A 34 -7.53 -17.90 -5.33
C GLU A 34 -8.85 -17.55 -4.64
N GLU A 35 -8.80 -16.92 -3.47
CA GLU A 35 -9.98 -16.43 -2.77
C GLU A 35 -10.75 -15.40 -3.60
N ILE A 36 -10.06 -14.38 -4.15
CA ILE A 36 -10.66 -13.36 -5.01
C ILE A 36 -11.37 -14.01 -6.20
N ARG A 37 -10.72 -14.93 -6.91
CA ARG A 37 -11.32 -15.63 -8.05
C ARG A 37 -12.57 -16.42 -7.65
N SER A 38 -12.54 -17.07 -6.50
CA SER A 38 -13.69 -17.79 -5.96
C SER A 38 -14.86 -16.85 -5.68
N GLN A 39 -14.60 -15.66 -5.09
CA GLN A 39 -15.65 -14.68 -4.84
C GLN A 39 -16.23 -14.11 -6.15
N ILE A 40 -15.37 -13.78 -7.11
CA ILE A 40 -15.81 -13.31 -8.44
C ILE A 40 -16.65 -14.36 -9.15
N GLN A 41 -16.30 -15.64 -9.03
CA GLN A 41 -17.08 -16.73 -9.60
C GLN A 41 -18.51 -16.82 -9.00
N LYS A 42 -18.61 -16.69 -7.66
CA LYS A 42 -19.91 -16.65 -6.98
C LYS A 42 -20.79 -15.49 -7.44
N LEU A 43 -20.21 -14.29 -7.65
CA LEU A 43 -20.95 -13.16 -8.19
C LEU A 43 -21.50 -13.47 -9.58
N LYS A 44 -20.68 -14.05 -10.47
CA LYS A 44 -21.12 -14.44 -11.82
C LYS A 44 -22.24 -15.48 -11.80
N GLU A 45 -22.15 -16.48 -10.91
CA GLU A 45 -23.19 -17.50 -10.73
C GLU A 45 -24.51 -16.90 -10.22
N ALA A 46 -24.42 -15.83 -9.43
CA ALA A 46 -25.58 -15.05 -8.97
C ALA A 46 -26.12 -14.06 -10.03
N GLY A 47 -25.53 -14.01 -11.23
CA GLY A 47 -25.91 -13.05 -12.27
C GLY A 47 -25.46 -11.61 -11.99
N ILE A 48 -24.53 -11.42 -11.06
CA ILE A 48 -23.98 -10.13 -10.69
C ILE A 48 -22.71 -9.87 -11.51
N GLU A 49 -22.62 -8.67 -12.09
CA GLU A 49 -21.46 -8.27 -12.86
C GLU A 49 -20.21 -8.16 -11.97
N ALA A 50 -19.05 -8.54 -12.50
CA ALA A 50 -17.78 -8.42 -11.77
C ALA A 50 -17.49 -6.96 -11.42
N PRO A 51 -16.86 -6.66 -10.25
CA PRO A 51 -16.57 -5.30 -9.86
C PRO A 51 -15.64 -4.61 -10.87
N LEU A 52 -15.83 -3.30 -11.02
CA LEU A 52 -15.03 -2.44 -11.87
C LEU A 52 -14.07 -1.62 -11.01
N LEU A 53 -12.77 -1.75 -11.28
CA LEU A 53 -11.71 -0.88 -10.80
C LEU A 53 -11.36 0.14 -11.88
N VAL A 54 -11.42 1.43 -11.53
CA VAL A 54 -10.96 2.53 -12.38
C VAL A 54 -9.59 2.98 -11.93
N GLY A 55 -8.63 3.02 -12.84
CA GLY A 55 -7.30 3.59 -12.65
C GLY A 55 -7.22 4.98 -13.26
N LEU A 56 -6.77 5.99 -12.48
CA LEU A 56 -6.54 7.35 -12.95
C LEU A 56 -5.03 7.59 -13.12
N LEU A 57 -4.58 7.82 -14.35
CA LEU A 57 -3.18 8.05 -14.68
C LEU A 57 -3.02 9.43 -15.31
N ALA A 58 -2.41 10.36 -14.59
CA ALA A 58 -2.23 11.75 -15.01
C ALA A 58 -0.77 12.20 -15.06
N ASN A 59 0.16 11.26 -15.04
CA ASN A 59 1.58 11.58 -15.16
C ASN A 59 2.22 10.80 -16.32
N SER A 60 3.36 11.30 -16.81
CA SER A 60 4.09 10.71 -17.92
C SER A 60 5.18 9.72 -17.49
N ASP A 61 5.31 9.45 -16.18
CA ASP A 61 6.34 8.56 -15.65
C ASP A 61 6.18 7.14 -16.22
N PRO A 62 7.19 6.58 -16.88
CA PRO A 62 7.16 5.23 -17.41
C PRO A 62 6.90 4.16 -16.32
N ALA A 63 7.34 4.40 -15.07
CA ALA A 63 7.09 3.48 -13.97
C ALA A 63 5.62 3.45 -13.57
N ALA A 64 4.96 4.62 -13.52
CA ALA A 64 3.52 4.72 -13.25
C ALA A 64 2.70 4.04 -14.36
N LYS A 65 3.05 4.27 -15.63
CA LYS A 65 2.41 3.59 -16.77
C LYS A 65 2.53 2.08 -16.68
N LYS A 66 3.73 1.58 -16.41
CA LYS A 66 3.99 0.15 -16.27
C LYS A 66 3.24 -0.46 -15.10
N TYR A 67 3.14 0.28 -13.99
CA TYR A 67 2.34 -0.15 -12.84
C TYR A 67 0.85 -0.24 -13.19
N ALA A 68 0.30 0.75 -13.89
CA ALA A 68 -1.08 0.72 -14.38
C ALA A 68 -1.36 -0.47 -15.31
N GLU A 69 -0.43 -0.77 -16.23
CA GLU A 69 -0.53 -1.95 -17.09
C GLU A 69 -0.53 -3.26 -16.30
N TRP A 70 0.35 -3.40 -15.29
CA TRP A 70 0.40 -4.59 -14.44
C TRP A 70 -0.84 -4.74 -13.58
N THR A 71 -1.35 -3.64 -13.03
CA THR A 71 -2.63 -3.62 -12.31
C THR A 71 -3.75 -4.15 -13.20
N GLY A 72 -3.86 -3.63 -14.42
CA GLY A 72 -4.88 -4.09 -15.37
C GLY A 72 -4.72 -5.56 -15.77
N LYS A 73 -3.49 -6.06 -15.94
CA LYS A 73 -3.23 -7.49 -16.20
C LYS A 73 -3.64 -8.35 -15.02
N ALA A 74 -3.31 -7.95 -13.79
CA ALA A 74 -3.66 -8.69 -12.58
C ALA A 74 -5.17 -8.74 -12.37
N CYS A 75 -5.86 -7.61 -12.49
CA CYS A 75 -7.32 -7.53 -12.39
C CYS A 75 -8.00 -8.48 -13.37
N ARG A 76 -7.66 -8.39 -14.65
CA ARG A 76 -8.25 -9.26 -15.69
C ARG A 76 -7.96 -10.74 -15.45
N ALA A 77 -6.74 -11.09 -14.99
CA ALA A 77 -6.37 -12.46 -14.67
C ALA A 77 -7.16 -13.05 -13.49
N ASP A 78 -7.64 -12.21 -12.58
CA ASP A 78 -8.44 -12.62 -11.42
C ASP A 78 -9.94 -12.37 -11.60
N GLY A 79 -10.36 -11.88 -12.80
CA GLY A 79 -11.75 -11.72 -13.18
C GLY A 79 -12.38 -10.39 -12.77
N ILE A 80 -11.59 -9.42 -12.33
CA ILE A 80 -12.01 -8.04 -12.03
C ILE A 80 -11.97 -7.22 -13.32
N ARG A 81 -12.99 -6.40 -13.56
CA ARG A 81 -12.98 -5.44 -14.66
C ARG A 81 -12.04 -4.29 -14.32
N TYR A 82 -11.29 -3.81 -15.30
CA TYR A 82 -10.35 -2.71 -15.14
C TYR A 82 -10.46 -1.74 -16.30
N GLU A 83 -10.62 -0.46 -15.96
CA GLU A 83 -10.64 0.67 -16.88
C GLU A 83 -9.51 1.63 -16.50
N LEU A 84 -8.62 1.94 -17.46
CA LEU A 84 -7.59 2.95 -17.27
C LEU A 84 -8.06 4.25 -17.94
N ARG A 85 -8.16 5.32 -17.15
CA ARG A 85 -8.41 6.68 -17.63
C ARG A 85 -7.09 7.44 -17.66
N GLU A 86 -6.55 7.62 -18.85
CA GLU A 86 -5.37 8.45 -19.08
C GLU A 86 -5.81 9.91 -19.19
N ILE A 87 -5.34 10.75 -18.26
CA ILE A 87 -5.70 12.15 -18.14
C ILE A 87 -4.51 12.97 -18.65
N LYS A 88 -4.73 13.76 -19.71
CA LYS A 88 -3.65 14.51 -20.37
C LYS A 88 -3.20 15.73 -19.58
N ASP A 89 -4.15 16.41 -18.95
CA ASP A 89 -3.87 17.58 -18.14
C ASP A 89 -4.16 17.25 -16.65
N ALA A 90 -3.15 17.45 -15.81
CA ALA A 90 -3.27 17.16 -14.39
C ALA A 90 -4.41 17.94 -13.71
N ILE A 91 -4.79 19.10 -14.22
CA ILE A 91 -5.90 19.90 -13.70
C ILE A 91 -7.26 19.21 -13.81
N ASP A 92 -7.40 18.28 -14.77
CA ASP A 92 -8.65 17.54 -14.99
C ASP A 92 -8.80 16.30 -14.07
N VAL A 93 -7.78 16.02 -13.25
CA VAL A 93 -7.77 14.82 -12.39
C VAL A 93 -8.89 14.86 -11.37
N GLU A 94 -9.10 16.01 -10.73
CA GLU A 94 -10.14 16.17 -9.72
C GLU A 94 -11.53 15.92 -10.30
N ALA A 95 -11.82 16.49 -11.47
CA ALA A 95 -13.10 16.28 -12.17
C ALA A 95 -13.29 14.79 -12.51
N SER A 96 -12.26 14.17 -13.10
CA SER A 96 -12.29 12.74 -13.44
C SER A 96 -12.48 11.83 -12.23
N LEU A 97 -11.92 12.24 -11.08
CA LEU A 97 -12.03 11.51 -9.82
C LEU A 97 -13.43 11.65 -9.22
N ARG A 98 -14.03 12.85 -9.26
CA ARG A 98 -15.42 13.08 -8.84
C ARG A 98 -16.39 12.29 -9.71
N ASP A 99 -16.21 12.31 -11.03
CA ASP A 99 -17.00 11.50 -11.96
C ASP A 99 -16.89 10.00 -11.64
N ALA A 100 -15.71 9.51 -11.29
CA ALA A 100 -15.52 8.12 -10.89
C ALA A 100 -16.17 7.79 -9.54
N ASN A 101 -16.15 8.71 -8.57
CA ASN A 101 -16.84 8.55 -7.27
C ASN A 101 -18.35 8.44 -7.43
N ASP A 102 -18.92 9.18 -8.40
CA ASP A 102 -20.39 9.29 -8.61
C ASP A 102 -20.92 8.25 -9.59
N ASP A 103 -20.06 7.56 -10.33
CA ASP A 103 -20.47 6.50 -11.27
C ASP A 103 -20.86 5.22 -10.52
N PRO A 104 -22.14 4.82 -10.51
CA PRO A 104 -22.61 3.64 -9.78
C PRO A 104 -22.05 2.30 -10.30
N ARG A 105 -21.40 2.30 -11.47
CA ARG A 105 -20.73 1.13 -12.03
C ARG A 105 -19.32 0.94 -11.48
N VAL A 106 -18.74 1.98 -10.88
CA VAL A 106 -17.38 1.97 -10.31
C VAL A 106 -17.43 1.43 -8.88
N HIS A 107 -16.62 0.42 -8.61
CA HIS A 107 -16.56 -0.26 -7.31
C HIS A 107 -15.23 0.01 -6.58
N GLY A 108 -14.23 0.50 -7.31
CA GLY A 108 -12.94 0.87 -6.76
C GLY A 108 -12.22 1.88 -7.64
N ILE A 109 -11.42 2.72 -7.01
CA ILE A 109 -10.59 3.75 -7.65
C ILE A 109 -9.15 3.56 -7.17
N ILE A 110 -8.20 3.57 -8.11
CA ILE A 110 -6.77 3.64 -7.86
C ILE A 110 -6.18 4.84 -8.61
N VAL A 111 -5.39 5.66 -7.92
CA VAL A 111 -4.76 6.85 -8.51
C VAL A 111 -3.25 6.65 -8.53
N TYR A 112 -2.63 6.81 -9.70
CA TYR A 112 -1.19 6.59 -9.86
C TYR A 112 -0.40 7.85 -9.51
N TYR A 113 -0.04 7.97 -8.24
CA TYR A 113 0.77 9.06 -7.69
C TYR A 113 2.27 8.88 -7.99
N PRO A 114 3.10 9.97 -7.96
CA PRO A 114 2.68 11.36 -7.75
C PRO A 114 2.07 11.98 -9.02
N ILE A 115 1.16 12.95 -8.84
CA ILE A 115 0.60 13.77 -9.92
C ILE A 115 1.20 15.17 -9.87
N PHE A 116 1.05 15.82 -8.73
CA PHE A 116 1.56 17.17 -8.46
C PHE A 116 2.80 17.17 -7.54
N GLY A 117 3.11 16.03 -6.92
CA GLY A 117 4.24 15.90 -5.98
C GLY A 117 4.09 16.78 -4.75
N GLN A 118 5.04 17.70 -4.56
CA GLN A 118 5.09 18.58 -3.39
C GLN A 118 4.40 19.94 -3.60
N VAL A 119 3.62 20.10 -4.66
CA VAL A 119 2.85 21.32 -4.87
C VAL A 119 1.82 21.48 -3.76
N GLU A 120 1.84 22.60 -3.06
CA GLU A 120 0.90 22.88 -1.98
C GLU A 120 -0.50 23.18 -2.53
N SER A 121 -1.52 22.67 -1.85
CA SER A 121 -2.91 23.03 -2.05
C SER A 121 -3.25 24.33 -1.29
N PHE A 122 -4.43 24.85 -1.52
CA PHE A 122 -4.90 26.05 -0.82
C PHE A 122 -5.07 25.84 0.71
N SER A 123 -5.15 24.60 1.19
CA SER A 123 -5.26 24.23 2.61
C SER A 123 -3.90 24.02 3.29
N GLY A 124 -2.78 24.15 2.56
CA GLY A 124 -1.43 23.98 3.09
C GLY A 124 -0.92 22.53 3.10
N GLU A 125 -1.74 21.58 2.73
CA GLU A 125 -1.32 20.21 2.44
C GLU A 125 -0.84 20.08 0.99
N SER A 126 -0.23 18.95 0.60
CA SER A 126 0.10 18.73 -0.81
C SER A 126 -1.16 18.55 -1.66
N GLN A 127 -1.08 18.96 -2.92
CA GLN A 127 -2.19 18.74 -3.87
C GLN A 127 -2.49 17.24 -4.05
N ASP A 128 -1.49 16.38 -3.96
CA ASP A 128 -1.69 14.94 -3.99
C ASP A 128 -2.42 14.43 -2.73
N ASP A 129 -2.21 15.04 -1.54
CA ASP A 129 -2.97 14.73 -0.32
C ASP A 129 -4.44 15.11 -0.48
N TYR A 130 -4.70 16.30 -1.00
CA TYR A 130 -6.06 16.76 -1.31
C TYR A 130 -6.79 15.79 -2.25
N LEU A 131 -6.12 15.33 -3.32
CA LEU A 131 -6.70 14.36 -4.24
C LEU A 131 -6.98 13.01 -3.56
N ARG A 132 -6.07 12.53 -2.69
CA ARG A 132 -6.32 11.31 -1.91
C ARG A 132 -7.58 11.43 -1.07
N ASP A 133 -7.79 12.59 -0.45
CA ASP A 133 -8.95 12.85 0.39
C ASP A 133 -10.24 13.12 -0.41
N THR A 134 -10.12 13.40 -1.71
CA THR A 134 -11.26 13.49 -2.64
C THR A 134 -11.78 12.11 -3.05
N VAL A 135 -10.97 11.05 -2.96
CA VAL A 135 -11.45 9.67 -3.21
C VAL A 135 -12.47 9.28 -2.14
N SER A 136 -13.67 8.87 -2.57
CA SER A 136 -14.67 8.36 -1.64
C SER A 136 -14.15 7.12 -0.91
N TYR A 137 -14.24 7.08 0.43
CA TYR A 137 -13.85 5.91 1.21
C TYR A 137 -14.55 4.61 0.76
N LYS A 138 -15.71 4.71 0.09
CA LYS A 138 -16.45 3.57 -0.46
C LYS A 138 -15.78 2.95 -1.68
N CYS A 139 -15.01 3.75 -2.41
CA CYS A 139 -14.32 3.36 -3.64
C CYS A 139 -12.80 3.32 -3.47
N ASP A 140 -12.25 3.80 -2.34
CA ASP A 140 -10.81 3.80 -2.07
C ASP A 140 -10.31 2.38 -1.83
N VAL A 141 -9.66 1.79 -2.85
CA VAL A 141 -9.04 0.46 -2.74
C VAL A 141 -7.60 0.52 -2.24
N GLU A 142 -7.04 1.71 -2.11
CA GLU A 142 -5.67 1.91 -1.66
C GLU A 142 -5.57 2.19 -0.15
N GLY A 143 -6.69 2.56 0.49
CA GLY A 143 -6.73 2.91 1.91
C GLY A 143 -6.00 4.23 2.21
N LEU A 144 -5.95 5.17 1.26
CA LEU A 144 -5.19 6.41 1.34
C LEU A 144 -6.03 7.65 1.65
N CYS A 145 -7.35 7.57 1.60
CA CYS A 145 -8.22 8.69 1.98
C CYS A 145 -8.12 8.99 3.48
N HIS A 146 -8.51 10.22 3.86
CA HIS A 146 -8.43 10.68 5.25
C HIS A 146 -9.06 9.70 6.25
N GLU A 147 -10.25 9.18 5.95
CA GLU A 147 -10.96 8.26 6.83
C GLU A 147 -10.13 7.02 7.15
N TYR A 148 -9.55 6.37 6.15
CA TYR A 148 -8.74 5.17 6.35
C TYR A 148 -7.39 5.47 6.99
N ARG A 149 -6.69 6.55 6.57
CA ARG A 149 -5.41 6.95 7.18
C ARG A 149 -5.59 7.32 8.66
N SER A 150 -6.59 8.14 8.97
CA SER A 150 -6.90 8.54 10.35
C SER A 150 -7.21 7.34 11.23
N ASN A 151 -7.98 6.37 10.73
CA ASN A 151 -8.31 5.15 11.45
C ASN A 151 -7.08 4.26 11.65
N LEU A 152 -6.24 4.11 10.62
CA LEU A 152 -5.00 3.35 10.70
C LEU A 152 -4.07 3.88 11.80
N TYR A 153 -3.82 5.19 11.82
CA TYR A 153 -2.92 5.81 12.81
C TYR A 153 -3.44 5.71 14.25
N ARG A 154 -4.76 5.62 14.42
CA ARG A 154 -5.42 5.40 15.72
C ARG A 154 -5.69 3.93 16.04
N ASN A 155 -5.23 3.01 15.20
CA ASN A 155 -5.47 1.56 15.31
C ASN A 155 -6.98 1.20 15.35
N ILE A 156 -7.81 1.96 14.64
CA ILE A 156 -9.24 1.70 14.47
C ILE A 156 -9.42 0.81 13.24
N ARG A 157 -10.05 -0.34 13.41
CA ARG A 157 -10.11 -1.38 12.36
C ARG A 157 -11.39 -1.37 11.53
N TYR A 158 -12.42 -0.66 11.99
CA TYR A 158 -13.75 -0.64 11.36
C TYR A 158 -14.22 0.80 11.14
N VAL A 159 -14.86 1.05 10.00
CA VAL A 159 -15.40 2.38 9.64
C VAL A 159 -16.82 2.61 10.16
N ASP A 160 -17.52 1.55 10.56
CA ASP A 160 -18.94 1.55 10.90
C ASP A 160 -19.19 1.23 12.37
N TYR A 161 -18.49 1.93 13.28
CA TYR A 161 -18.78 1.82 14.71
C TYR A 161 -20.23 2.29 15.02
N PRO A 162 -21.01 1.58 15.87
CA PRO A 162 -20.62 0.41 16.67
C PRO A 162 -20.86 -0.95 16.00
N THR A 163 -21.34 -0.99 14.76
CA THR A 163 -21.71 -2.24 14.07
C THR A 163 -20.51 -3.14 13.81
N ASN A 164 -19.33 -2.55 13.51
CA ASN A 164 -18.08 -3.25 13.26
C ASN A 164 -18.18 -4.34 12.17
N SER A 165 -18.98 -4.09 11.14
CA SER A 165 -19.19 -5.00 10.00
C SER A 165 -18.27 -4.69 8.81
N LYS A 166 -17.80 -3.44 8.71
CA LYS A 166 -16.98 -2.96 7.59
C LYS A 166 -15.57 -2.63 8.06
N LYS A 167 -14.61 -3.46 7.68
CA LYS A 167 -13.18 -3.21 7.97
C LYS A 167 -12.67 -2.02 7.18
N CYS A 168 -11.74 -1.26 7.77
CA CYS A 168 -10.96 -0.28 7.05
C CYS A 168 -10.10 -0.95 5.98
N VAL A 169 -10.00 -0.32 4.82
CA VAL A 169 -8.99 -0.68 3.82
C VAL A 169 -7.63 -0.19 4.32
N LEU A 170 -6.61 -0.98 4.12
CA LEU A 170 -5.23 -0.65 4.50
C LEU A 170 -4.41 -0.33 3.25
N PRO A 171 -3.43 0.59 3.35
CA PRO A 171 -2.56 0.91 2.24
C PRO A 171 -1.90 -0.36 1.66
N CYS A 172 -2.19 -0.63 0.39
CA CYS A 172 -1.92 -1.93 -0.23
C CYS A 172 -0.43 -2.29 -0.25
N THR A 173 0.46 -1.32 -0.51
CA THR A 173 1.90 -1.54 -0.51
C THR A 173 2.42 -1.81 0.90
N ALA A 174 2.00 -1.04 1.90
CA ALA A 174 2.36 -1.28 3.29
C ALA A 174 1.86 -2.65 3.77
N LEU A 175 0.61 -3.00 3.44
CA LEU A 175 0.04 -4.30 3.77
C LEU A 175 0.81 -5.45 3.12
N SER A 176 1.28 -5.30 1.87
CA SER A 176 2.06 -6.34 1.20
C SER A 176 3.39 -6.62 1.92
N VAL A 177 4.06 -5.58 2.44
CA VAL A 177 5.26 -5.75 3.28
C VAL A 177 4.93 -6.53 4.56
N VAL A 178 3.83 -6.20 5.24
CA VAL A 178 3.39 -6.94 6.43
C VAL A 178 3.14 -8.42 6.08
N LYS A 179 2.50 -8.71 4.94
CA LYS A 179 2.26 -10.09 4.49
C LYS A 179 3.55 -10.85 4.19
N ILE A 180 4.58 -10.17 3.71
CA ILE A 180 5.92 -10.76 3.55
C ILE A 180 6.53 -11.07 4.93
N LEU A 181 6.47 -10.14 5.89
CA LEU A 181 6.96 -10.36 7.25
C LEU A 181 6.22 -11.50 7.95
N GLU A 182 4.91 -11.62 7.79
CA GLU A 182 4.10 -12.75 8.30
C GLU A 182 4.57 -14.13 7.80
N SER A 183 5.27 -14.18 6.67
CA SER A 183 5.86 -15.42 6.14
C SER A 183 7.23 -15.75 6.74
N CYS A 184 7.78 -14.86 7.57
CA CYS A 184 9.10 -14.97 8.17
C CYS A 184 8.97 -15.16 9.71
N PRO A 185 9.00 -16.39 10.23
CA PRO A 185 8.77 -16.66 11.67
C PRO A 185 9.77 -15.98 12.62
N SER A 186 10.97 -15.65 12.13
CA SER A 186 11.97 -14.91 12.92
C SER A 186 11.61 -13.42 13.10
N CYS A 187 10.75 -12.88 12.22
CA CYS A 187 10.34 -11.47 12.26
C CYS A 187 8.93 -11.30 12.81
N TYR A 188 8.05 -12.30 12.61
CA TYR A 188 6.63 -12.21 12.91
C TYR A 188 6.17 -13.48 13.63
N ASP A 189 5.83 -13.36 14.91
CA ASP A 189 5.41 -14.48 15.77
C ASP A 189 3.89 -14.60 15.83
N LYS A 190 3.34 -15.50 15.01
CA LYS A 190 1.89 -15.77 14.94
C LYS A 190 1.31 -16.39 16.21
N SER A 191 2.13 -16.86 17.13
CA SER A 191 1.65 -17.44 18.41
C SER A 191 1.26 -16.35 19.42
N LYS A 192 1.76 -15.13 19.24
CA LYS A 192 1.41 -13.99 20.08
C LYS A 192 0.00 -13.46 19.75
N SER A 193 -0.59 -12.73 20.69
CA SER A 193 -1.89 -12.10 20.51
C SER A 193 -1.83 -10.98 19.46
N ILE A 194 -2.98 -10.68 18.88
CA ILE A 194 -3.16 -9.55 17.92
C ILE A 194 -2.63 -8.26 18.53
N GLY A 195 -1.81 -7.54 17.77
CA GLY A 195 -1.14 -6.31 18.20
C GLY A 195 0.20 -6.55 18.91
N ARG A 196 0.69 -7.80 18.97
CA ARG A 196 1.96 -8.17 19.60
C ARG A 196 2.82 -9.12 18.76
N HIS A 197 2.43 -9.42 17.53
CA HIS A 197 3.16 -10.40 16.69
C HIS A 197 4.60 -9.95 16.40
N MET A 198 4.88 -8.65 16.42
CA MET A 198 6.22 -8.08 16.21
C MET A 198 6.86 -7.54 17.50
N GLU A 199 6.34 -7.89 18.65
CA GLU A 199 6.89 -7.47 19.95
C GLU A 199 8.33 -7.93 20.14
N GLY A 200 9.22 -6.98 20.46
CA GLY A 200 10.65 -7.20 20.59
C GLY A 200 11.42 -7.04 19.26
N GLN A 201 10.74 -6.82 18.15
CA GLN A 201 11.39 -6.52 16.88
C GLN A 201 11.72 -5.04 16.76
N THR A 202 12.87 -4.75 16.15
CA THR A 202 13.28 -3.40 15.76
C THR A 202 13.32 -3.31 14.25
N VAL A 203 12.63 -2.32 13.68
CA VAL A 203 12.54 -2.10 12.24
C VAL A 203 13.02 -0.69 11.91
N THR A 204 13.76 -0.54 10.81
CA THR A 204 14.09 0.77 10.24
C THR A 204 13.47 0.90 8.86
N ILE A 205 12.70 1.97 8.65
CA ILE A 205 12.08 2.33 7.38
C ILE A 205 12.72 3.62 6.90
N ILE A 206 13.36 3.60 5.74
CA ILE A 206 13.96 4.77 5.08
C ILE A 206 12.99 5.22 4.00
N ASN A 207 12.14 6.10 4.34
CA ASN A 207 11.06 6.78 3.59
C ASN A 207 9.89 7.01 4.56
N ARG A 208 9.29 8.20 4.51
CA ARG A 208 8.10 8.53 5.32
C ARG A 208 6.93 9.03 4.48
N SER A 209 6.86 8.59 3.23
CA SER A 209 5.72 8.95 2.39
C SER A 209 4.39 8.50 3.01
N GLU A 210 3.35 9.28 2.81
CA GLU A 210 1.98 8.95 3.26
C GLU A 210 1.40 7.72 2.53
N ILE A 211 2.01 7.30 1.41
CA ILE A 211 1.56 6.15 0.64
C ILE A 211 2.12 4.83 1.19
N VAL A 212 3.38 4.82 1.67
CA VAL A 212 4.06 3.59 2.06
C VAL A 212 4.71 3.68 3.43
N GLY A 213 5.67 4.60 3.61
CA GLY A 213 6.57 4.57 4.77
C GLY A 213 5.86 4.83 6.09
N ARG A 214 5.04 5.87 6.15
CA ARG A 214 4.31 6.23 7.37
C ARG A 214 3.22 5.23 7.74
N PRO A 215 2.35 4.78 6.80
CA PRO A 215 1.42 3.69 7.07
C PRO A 215 2.09 2.41 7.55
N LEU A 216 3.18 1.99 6.90
CA LEU A 216 3.93 0.80 7.30
C LEU A 216 4.48 0.94 8.72
N ALA A 217 5.08 2.09 9.06
CA ALA A 217 5.59 2.34 10.39
C ALA A 217 4.49 2.22 11.46
N ALA A 218 3.31 2.79 11.18
CA ALA A 218 2.16 2.69 12.08
C ALA A 218 1.66 1.25 12.22
N MET A 219 1.54 0.51 11.12
CA MET A 219 1.09 -0.90 11.13
C MET A 219 2.01 -1.78 11.97
N LEU A 220 3.33 -1.68 11.77
CA LEU A 220 4.30 -2.49 12.49
C LEU A 220 4.38 -2.09 13.98
N ALA A 221 4.32 -0.79 14.29
CA ALA A 221 4.32 -0.30 15.67
C ALA A 221 3.02 -0.68 16.41
N ASN A 222 1.87 -0.70 15.73
CA ASN A 222 0.60 -1.18 16.27
C ASN A 222 0.60 -2.70 16.49
N ASP A 223 1.53 -3.42 15.88
CA ASP A 223 1.74 -4.86 16.09
C ASP A 223 2.92 -5.17 17.02
N GLY A 224 3.43 -4.15 17.71
CA GLY A 224 4.37 -4.27 18.82
C GLY A 224 5.84 -4.01 18.50
N ALA A 225 6.20 -3.65 17.26
CA ALA A 225 7.56 -3.33 16.89
C ALA A 225 7.99 -1.94 17.35
N ASP A 226 9.29 -1.76 17.56
CA ASP A 226 9.96 -0.48 17.63
C ASP A 226 10.38 -0.07 16.21
N VAL A 227 9.76 0.99 15.65
CA VAL A 227 9.99 1.35 14.25
C VAL A 227 10.67 2.71 14.14
N TYR A 228 11.92 2.71 13.68
CA TYR A 228 12.62 3.92 13.30
C TYR A 228 12.22 4.33 11.88
N SER A 229 11.55 5.46 11.77
CA SER A 229 11.14 6.06 10.50
C SER A 229 12.09 7.18 10.14
N VAL A 230 12.90 6.96 9.12
CA VAL A 230 13.95 7.87 8.65
C VAL A 230 13.45 8.61 7.42
N ASP A 231 13.57 9.92 7.42
CA ASP A 231 13.33 10.78 6.26
C ASP A 231 14.47 11.80 6.10
N ILE A 232 14.37 12.69 5.12
CA ILE A 232 15.43 13.63 4.74
C ILE A 232 15.86 14.47 5.95
N ASP A 233 14.90 15.04 6.68
CA ASP A 233 15.16 16.05 7.72
C ASP A 233 14.98 15.53 9.15
N SER A 234 14.53 14.29 9.35
CA SER A 234 14.16 13.85 10.69
C SER A 234 14.07 12.33 10.82
N ILE A 235 14.28 11.87 12.06
CA ILE A 235 14.09 10.47 12.45
C ILE A 235 13.08 10.43 13.58
N TYR A 236 12.09 9.58 13.44
CA TYR A 236 11.08 9.32 14.47
C TYR A 236 11.05 7.84 14.86
N LEU A 237 10.78 7.59 16.14
CA LEU A 237 10.48 6.27 16.65
C LEU A 237 8.96 6.13 16.84
N PHE A 238 8.35 5.20 16.12
CA PHE A 238 6.99 4.75 16.35
C PHE A 238 7.02 3.58 17.34
N ARG A 239 6.35 3.72 18.47
CA ARG A 239 6.28 2.70 19.51
C ARG A 239 4.98 2.79 20.28
N GLY A 240 4.22 1.69 20.37
CA GLY A 240 3.02 1.59 21.19
C GLY A 240 1.98 2.68 20.90
N GLY A 241 1.74 3.00 19.62
CA GLY A 241 0.79 4.04 19.19
C GLY A 241 1.26 5.47 19.42
N LYS A 242 2.54 5.69 19.77
CA LYS A 242 3.13 7.01 20.01
C LYS A 242 4.29 7.28 19.06
N LEU A 243 4.56 8.57 18.85
CA LEU A 243 5.63 9.08 18.02
C LEU A 243 6.63 9.85 18.90
N TYR A 244 7.90 9.51 18.79
CA TYR A 244 8.99 10.15 19.51
C TYR A 244 10.02 10.70 18.52
N ALA A 245 10.42 11.97 18.67
CA ALA A 245 11.55 12.50 17.93
C ALA A 245 12.85 11.83 18.40
N CYS A 246 13.74 11.54 17.47
CA CYS A 246 15.03 10.90 17.74
C CYS A 246 16.16 11.87 17.42
N ASP A 247 16.25 12.96 18.17
CA ASP A 247 17.30 13.97 17.99
C ASP A 247 18.68 13.34 18.25
N GLY A 248 19.63 13.58 17.35
CA GLY A 248 20.99 13.04 17.41
C GLY A 248 21.17 11.62 16.85
N GLU A 249 20.13 10.96 16.39
CA GLU A 249 20.25 9.70 15.65
C GLU A 249 20.61 9.95 14.18
N THR A 250 21.30 8.99 13.56
CA THR A 250 21.57 8.98 12.12
C THR A 250 20.94 7.75 11.47
N PRO A 251 20.70 7.76 10.14
CA PRO A 251 20.19 6.58 9.44
C PRO A 251 21.04 5.33 9.70
N GLU A 252 22.36 5.47 9.73
CA GLU A 252 23.29 4.37 9.99
C GLU A 252 23.18 3.85 11.42
N SER A 253 22.95 4.72 12.41
CA SER A 253 22.74 4.32 13.80
C SER A 253 21.46 3.51 13.95
N CYS A 254 20.38 3.91 13.29
CA CYS A 254 19.11 3.20 13.28
C CYS A 254 19.22 1.82 12.61
N VAL A 255 19.91 1.73 11.47
CA VAL A 255 20.17 0.43 10.80
C VAL A 255 21.03 -0.49 11.67
N ARG A 256 22.00 0.04 12.41
CA ARG A 256 22.83 -0.76 13.35
C ARG A 256 22.02 -1.32 14.52
N LYS A 257 20.97 -0.65 14.98
CA LYS A 257 20.08 -1.17 16.03
C LYS A 257 19.35 -2.43 15.60
N VAL A 258 18.90 -2.48 14.32
CA VAL A 258 18.25 -3.67 13.74
C VAL A 258 19.21 -4.88 13.70
N ARG A 259 20.49 -4.64 13.41
CA ARG A 259 21.50 -5.73 13.30
C ARG A 259 21.92 -6.36 14.63
N LYS A 260 21.49 -5.80 15.75
CA LYS A 260 21.81 -6.31 17.09
C LYS A 260 20.72 -7.19 17.68
N CYS A 261 19.59 -7.27 16.98
CA CYS A 261 18.49 -8.19 17.26
C CYS A 261 18.60 -9.42 16.35
#